data_09e08c19792654fd42c0b2798c8635c2
#
_entry.id   09e08c19792654fd42c0b2798c8635c2
#
_cell.length_a   1.000
_cell.length_b   1.000
_cell.length_c   1.000
_cell.angle_alpha   90.00
_cell.angle_beta   90.00
_cell.angle_gamma   90.00
#
_symmetry.space_group_name_H-M   'P 1'
#
loop_
_entity.id
_entity.type
_entity.pdbx_description
1 polymer ?
#
loop_
_entity_poly.entity_id
_entity_poly.type
_entity_poly.pdbx_seq_one_letter_code
_entity_poly.pdbx_strand_id
1 'polypeptide(L)'
;MKLHIKYMVSARCKMVVKEELKKLGLHFIVVDLGEVEIMEKITPEQNEILKAALLNAGLELMDDKRSVLIERIKNVIVEMVHHSDEVIKMNFSHYLSEKLNHDYTYLANLFSEVQGTTIEQFIIAHKIERIKELIIYGELNITEIAWKMNYSSVAHLSNQFKKMTGLTPSHFKKMKDKRRSPIEEIGIRPGEHPEPAEIKDTL
;
A
#
# COMPACT_ATOMS: atom_id res chain seq x y z
N MET A 1 -12.45 19.74 -4.60
CA MET A 1 -12.27 18.74 -5.68
C MET A 1 -11.41 17.62 -5.14
N LYS A 2 -11.75 16.34 -5.45
CA LYS A 2 -10.94 15.19 -5.01
C LYS A 2 -10.01 14.72 -6.11
N LEU A 3 -8.75 14.55 -5.76
CA LEU A 3 -7.71 13.95 -6.60
C LEU A 3 -7.35 12.59 -6.03
N HIS A 4 -7.12 11.61 -6.88
CA HIS A 4 -6.72 10.27 -6.49
C HIS A 4 -5.32 9.98 -6.98
N ILE A 5 -4.46 9.47 -6.08
CA ILE A 5 -3.03 9.31 -6.33
C ILE A 5 -2.63 7.87 -5.99
N LYS A 6 -2.08 7.17 -6.96
CA LYS A 6 -1.58 5.79 -6.84
C LYS A 6 -0.23 5.76 -6.14
N TYR A 7 0.11 4.65 -5.50
CA TYR A 7 1.36 4.40 -4.76
C TYR A 7 1.57 5.27 -3.51
N MET A 8 0.54 5.95 -3.05
CA MET A 8 0.59 6.81 -1.87
C MET A 8 0.38 5.98 -0.59
N VAL A 9 1.43 5.31 -0.11
CA VAL A 9 1.35 4.28 0.96
C VAL A 9 1.98 4.70 2.30
N SER A 10 2.55 5.91 2.39
CA SER A 10 3.27 6.35 3.58
C SER A 10 3.07 7.83 3.90
N ALA A 11 3.44 8.23 5.12
CA ALA A 11 3.44 9.64 5.53
C ALA A 11 4.38 10.50 4.66
N ARG A 12 5.48 9.92 4.15
CA ARG A 12 6.40 10.61 3.24
C ARG A 12 5.70 10.98 1.93
N CYS A 13 4.89 10.07 1.37
CA CYS A 13 4.10 10.37 0.17
C CYS A 13 3.15 11.54 0.41
N LYS A 14 2.49 11.59 1.59
CA LYS A 14 1.62 12.72 1.96
C LYS A 14 2.40 14.04 2.00
N MET A 15 3.65 14.04 2.50
CA MET A 15 4.49 15.24 2.54
C MET A 15 4.86 15.73 1.13
N VAL A 16 5.30 14.82 0.27
CA VAL A 16 5.62 15.14 -1.14
C VAL A 16 4.41 15.75 -1.84
N VAL A 17 3.24 15.13 -1.74
CA VAL A 17 2.01 15.66 -2.36
C VAL A 17 1.67 17.05 -1.85
N LYS A 18 1.78 17.29 -0.53
CA LYS A 18 1.55 18.62 0.06
C LYS A 18 2.52 19.68 -0.48
N GLU A 19 3.77 19.32 -0.69
CA GLU A 19 4.78 20.23 -1.25
C GLU A 19 4.48 20.58 -2.72
N GLU A 20 4.14 19.59 -3.54
CA GLU A 20 3.82 19.83 -4.95
C GLU A 20 2.55 20.67 -5.12
N LEU A 21 1.52 20.42 -4.31
CA LEU A 21 0.31 21.26 -4.31
C LEU A 21 0.62 22.71 -3.92
N LYS A 22 1.46 22.93 -2.90
CA LYS A 22 1.89 24.28 -2.49
C LYS A 22 2.66 25.01 -3.57
N LYS A 23 3.56 24.32 -4.30
CA LYS A 23 4.31 24.90 -5.43
C LYS A 23 3.38 25.42 -6.54
N LEU A 24 2.25 24.75 -6.73
CA LEU A 24 1.23 25.14 -7.71
C LEU A 24 0.20 26.15 -7.17
N GLY A 25 0.36 26.60 -5.92
CA GLY A 25 -0.59 27.52 -5.26
C GLY A 25 -1.94 26.89 -4.96
N LEU A 26 -2.01 25.56 -4.90
CA LEU A 26 -3.24 24.82 -4.58
C LEU A 26 -3.38 24.60 -3.08
N HIS A 27 -4.55 24.92 -2.54
CA HIS A 27 -4.87 24.73 -1.13
C HIS A 27 -5.59 23.39 -0.96
N PHE A 28 -5.18 22.63 0.05
CA PHE A 28 -5.78 21.34 0.35
C PHE A 28 -6.50 21.36 1.70
N ILE A 29 -7.63 20.64 1.78
CA ILE A 29 -8.42 20.43 3.00
C ILE A 29 -7.87 19.20 3.72
N VAL A 30 -7.72 18.10 2.99
CA VAL A 30 -7.26 16.80 3.52
C VAL A 30 -6.25 16.19 2.54
N VAL A 31 -5.20 15.57 3.09
CA VAL A 31 -4.26 14.72 2.34
C VAL A 31 -4.16 13.39 3.05
N ASP A 32 -4.81 12.37 2.50
CA ASP A 32 -4.78 10.99 2.98
C ASP A 32 -4.08 10.04 2.01
N LEU A 33 -3.92 8.77 2.41
CA LEU A 33 -3.32 7.78 1.56
C LEU A 33 -4.19 7.53 0.33
N GLY A 34 -3.68 7.90 -0.84
CA GLY A 34 -4.33 7.75 -2.14
C GLY A 34 -5.41 8.79 -2.47
N GLU A 35 -5.77 9.71 -1.57
CA GLU A 35 -6.78 10.73 -1.83
C GLU A 35 -6.36 12.10 -1.29
N VAL A 36 -6.60 13.13 -2.10
CA VAL A 36 -6.38 14.53 -1.70
C VAL A 36 -7.63 15.33 -2.02
N GLU A 37 -8.10 16.13 -1.06
CA GLU A 37 -9.17 17.09 -1.29
C GLU A 37 -8.59 18.49 -1.36
N ILE A 38 -8.72 19.13 -2.54
CA ILE A 38 -8.29 20.51 -2.79
C ILE A 38 -9.48 21.46 -2.82
N MET A 39 -9.25 22.72 -2.46
CA MET A 39 -10.30 23.75 -2.38
C MET A 39 -10.71 24.24 -3.76
N GLU A 40 -9.74 24.40 -4.65
CA GLU A 40 -9.91 24.94 -5.98
C GLU A 40 -10.24 23.87 -7.02
N LYS A 41 -10.61 24.32 -8.22
CA LYS A 41 -10.59 23.51 -9.44
C LYS A 41 -9.21 23.66 -10.10
N ILE A 42 -8.57 22.54 -10.36
CA ILE A 42 -7.28 22.52 -11.04
C ILE A 42 -7.45 22.88 -12.51
N THR A 43 -6.56 23.73 -13.05
CA THR A 43 -6.55 24.01 -14.48
C THR A 43 -5.88 22.86 -15.24
N PRO A 44 -6.13 22.71 -16.57
CA PRO A 44 -5.45 21.69 -17.37
C PRO A 44 -3.92 21.78 -17.27
N GLU A 45 -3.37 22.99 -17.27
CA GLU A 45 -1.94 23.24 -17.17
C GLU A 45 -1.39 22.81 -15.79
N GLN A 46 -2.09 23.20 -14.72
CA GLN A 46 -1.72 22.77 -13.35
C GLN A 46 -1.81 21.26 -13.19
N ASN A 47 -2.80 20.63 -13.84
CA ASN A 47 -2.98 19.17 -13.79
C ASN A 47 -1.80 18.45 -14.44
N GLU A 48 -1.36 18.89 -15.62
CA GLU A 48 -0.20 18.28 -16.30
C GLU A 48 1.10 18.50 -15.51
N ILE A 49 1.31 19.69 -14.93
CA ILE A 49 2.47 19.97 -14.07
C ILE A 49 2.44 19.08 -12.82
N LEU A 50 1.28 18.97 -12.16
CA LEU A 50 1.13 18.12 -10.99
C LEU A 50 1.37 16.65 -11.33
N LYS A 51 0.82 16.18 -12.44
CA LYS A 51 1.00 14.81 -12.93
C LYS A 51 2.49 14.47 -13.15
N ALA A 52 3.22 15.37 -13.81
CA ALA A 52 4.66 15.21 -14.04
C ALA A 52 5.46 15.24 -12.73
N ALA A 53 5.15 16.16 -11.80
CA ALA A 53 5.82 16.28 -10.53
C ALA A 53 5.59 15.05 -9.63
N LEU A 54 4.36 14.53 -9.58
CA LEU A 54 4.03 13.30 -8.86
C LEU A 54 4.72 12.08 -9.46
N LEU A 55 4.77 11.98 -10.80
CA LEU A 55 5.45 10.88 -11.49
C LEU A 55 6.95 10.84 -11.15
N ASN A 56 7.60 12.00 -11.12
CA ASN A 56 9.01 12.12 -10.70
C ASN A 56 9.25 11.67 -9.26
N ALA A 57 8.22 11.75 -8.42
CA ALA A 57 8.26 11.26 -7.03
C ALA A 57 7.80 9.79 -6.88
N GLY A 58 7.58 9.08 -7.99
CA GLY A 58 7.08 7.69 -7.97
C GLY A 58 5.59 7.57 -7.64
N LEU A 59 4.82 8.66 -7.77
CA LEU A 59 3.38 8.72 -7.55
C LEU A 59 2.65 8.94 -8.88
N GLU A 60 1.41 8.48 -9.01
CA GLU A 60 0.63 8.61 -10.25
C GLU A 60 -0.73 9.23 -9.97
N LEU A 61 -1.07 10.33 -10.67
CA LEU A 61 -2.40 10.93 -10.62
C LEU A 61 -3.38 10.13 -11.47
N MET A 62 -4.54 9.79 -10.92
CA MET A 62 -5.49 8.85 -11.53
C MET A 62 -6.75 9.55 -12.00
N ASP A 63 -7.21 9.17 -13.19
CA ASP A 63 -8.41 9.72 -13.83
C ASP A 63 -9.56 8.68 -13.92
N ASP A 64 -9.27 7.37 -13.84
CA ASP A 64 -10.26 6.30 -13.99
C ASP A 64 -10.84 5.83 -12.65
N LYS A 65 -12.18 5.77 -12.56
CA LYS A 65 -12.89 5.39 -11.33
C LYS A 65 -12.61 3.96 -10.86
N ARG A 66 -12.38 3.02 -11.78
CA ARG A 66 -12.07 1.62 -11.42
C ARG A 66 -10.67 1.53 -10.80
N SER A 67 -9.71 2.18 -11.41
CA SER A 67 -8.35 2.28 -10.93
C SER A 67 -8.30 2.97 -9.57
N VAL A 68 -9.06 4.05 -9.39
CA VAL A 68 -9.23 4.73 -8.09
C VAL A 68 -9.73 3.78 -7.02
N LEU A 69 -10.75 2.96 -7.32
CA LEU A 69 -11.30 2.03 -6.34
C LEU A 69 -10.29 0.92 -5.99
N ILE A 70 -9.53 0.43 -6.96
CA ILE A 70 -8.43 -0.51 -6.73
C ILE A 70 -7.39 0.06 -5.77
N GLU A 71 -6.94 1.28 -5.99
CA GLU A 71 -5.96 1.92 -5.09
C GLU A 71 -6.53 2.18 -3.69
N ARG A 72 -7.81 2.51 -3.59
CA ARG A 72 -8.48 2.60 -2.28
C ARG A 72 -8.50 1.26 -1.55
N ILE A 73 -8.74 0.14 -2.24
CA ILE A 73 -8.63 -1.22 -1.66
C ILE A 73 -7.22 -1.45 -1.13
N LYS A 74 -6.18 -1.19 -1.97
CA LYS A 74 -4.78 -1.36 -1.58
C LYS A 74 -4.42 -0.51 -0.35
N ASN A 75 -4.80 0.76 -0.35
CA ASN A 75 -4.51 1.68 0.75
C ASN A 75 -5.16 1.24 2.07
N VAL A 76 -6.41 0.78 2.04
CA VAL A 76 -7.08 0.23 3.23
C VAL A 76 -6.33 -1.00 3.78
N ILE A 77 -5.83 -1.87 2.89
CA ILE A 77 -5.03 -3.05 3.28
C ILE A 77 -3.69 -2.63 3.89
N VAL A 78 -2.98 -1.68 3.27
CA VAL A 78 -1.70 -1.16 3.76
C VAL A 78 -1.88 -0.51 5.14
N GLU A 79 -2.86 0.38 5.28
CA GLU A 79 -3.18 1.03 6.55
C GLU A 79 -3.41 0.00 7.65
N MET A 80 -4.22 -0.99 7.37
CA MET A 80 -4.58 -2.03 8.32
C MET A 80 -3.40 -2.93 8.72
N VAL A 81 -2.56 -3.32 7.77
CA VAL A 81 -1.46 -4.27 8.03
C VAL A 81 -0.23 -3.60 8.61
N HIS A 82 0.08 -2.37 8.17
CA HIS A 82 1.34 -1.70 8.51
C HIS A 82 1.20 -0.55 9.51
N HIS A 83 0.03 0.10 9.56
CA HIS A 83 -0.16 1.33 10.35
C HIS A 83 -1.19 1.21 11.49
N SER A 84 -1.97 0.13 11.54
CA SER A 84 -2.88 -0.12 12.65
C SER A 84 -2.19 -0.88 13.78
N ASP A 85 -2.24 -0.33 14.99
CA ASP A 85 -1.83 -1.05 16.20
C ASP A 85 -2.96 -1.90 16.79
N GLU A 86 -4.19 -1.70 16.33
CA GLU A 86 -5.35 -2.47 16.76
C GLU A 86 -5.45 -3.79 15.99
N VAL A 87 -5.57 -4.88 16.74
CA VAL A 87 -5.90 -6.18 16.14
C VAL A 87 -7.34 -6.10 15.63
N ILE A 88 -7.50 -6.07 14.30
CA ILE A 88 -8.83 -6.07 13.69
C ILE A 88 -9.50 -7.40 14.02
N LYS A 89 -10.43 -7.37 14.96
CA LYS A 89 -11.24 -8.55 15.38
C LYS A 89 -12.36 -8.87 14.37
N MET A 90 -12.63 -7.98 13.43
CA MET A 90 -13.67 -8.13 12.42
C MET A 90 -13.24 -9.03 11.28
N ASN A 91 -14.23 -9.62 10.62
CA ASN A 91 -14.00 -10.30 9.35
C ASN A 91 -13.53 -9.25 8.31
N PHE A 92 -12.44 -9.56 7.65
CA PHE A 92 -11.76 -8.67 6.71
C PHE A 92 -12.66 -8.19 5.57
N SER A 93 -13.50 -9.08 5.03
CA SER A 93 -14.45 -8.75 3.98
C SER A 93 -15.47 -7.70 4.43
N HIS A 94 -15.94 -7.80 5.68
CA HIS A 94 -16.87 -6.84 6.26
C HIS A 94 -16.18 -5.47 6.44
N TYR A 95 -14.96 -5.45 6.96
CA TYR A 95 -14.19 -4.21 7.12
C TYR A 95 -13.99 -3.45 5.80
N LEU A 96 -13.59 -4.18 4.73
CA LEU A 96 -13.44 -3.58 3.41
C LEU A 96 -14.77 -3.03 2.85
N SER A 97 -15.85 -3.80 2.99
CA SER A 97 -17.17 -3.38 2.52
C SER A 97 -17.65 -2.11 3.21
N GLU A 98 -17.49 -2.01 4.54
CA GLU A 98 -17.83 -0.81 5.30
C GLU A 98 -16.98 0.40 4.91
N LYS A 99 -15.65 0.22 4.90
CA LYS A 99 -14.71 1.32 4.59
C LYS A 99 -14.87 1.88 3.19
N LEU A 100 -15.18 1.02 2.22
CA LEU A 100 -15.28 1.40 0.81
C LEU A 100 -16.72 1.63 0.34
N ASN A 101 -17.71 1.28 1.16
CA ASN A 101 -19.15 1.36 0.84
C ASN A 101 -19.51 0.61 -0.44
N HIS A 102 -18.96 -0.60 -0.59
CA HIS A 102 -19.20 -1.51 -1.70
C HIS A 102 -19.34 -2.95 -1.22
N ASP A 103 -20.11 -3.77 -1.94
CA ASP A 103 -20.17 -5.21 -1.69
C ASP A 103 -18.80 -5.88 -1.89
N TYR A 104 -18.44 -6.80 -0.98
CA TYR A 104 -17.14 -7.46 -1.02
C TYR A 104 -16.94 -8.30 -2.30
N THR A 105 -17.99 -8.96 -2.79
CA THR A 105 -17.89 -9.75 -4.01
C THR A 105 -17.54 -8.88 -5.21
N TYR A 106 -18.14 -7.69 -5.29
CA TYR A 106 -17.80 -6.70 -6.30
C TYR A 106 -16.33 -6.26 -6.20
N LEU A 107 -15.89 -5.90 -4.97
CA LEU A 107 -14.49 -5.49 -4.73
C LEU A 107 -13.50 -6.60 -5.09
N ALA A 108 -13.77 -7.85 -4.70
CA ALA A 108 -12.92 -9.01 -4.97
C ALA A 108 -12.80 -9.32 -6.46
N ASN A 109 -13.92 -9.28 -7.18
CA ASN A 109 -13.95 -9.52 -8.63
C ASN A 109 -13.18 -8.42 -9.37
N LEU A 110 -13.45 -7.14 -9.06
CA LEU A 110 -12.78 -6.00 -9.66
C LEU A 110 -11.26 -6.06 -9.38
N PHE A 111 -10.88 -6.34 -8.14
CA PHE A 111 -9.47 -6.44 -7.76
C PHE A 111 -8.77 -7.57 -8.52
N SER A 112 -9.39 -8.75 -8.60
CA SER A 112 -8.83 -9.90 -9.30
C SER A 112 -8.72 -9.68 -10.80
N GLU A 113 -9.70 -9.04 -11.41
CA GLU A 113 -9.69 -8.69 -12.85
C GLU A 113 -8.54 -7.73 -13.19
N VAL A 114 -8.36 -6.68 -12.39
CA VAL A 114 -7.39 -5.63 -12.67
C VAL A 114 -5.99 -6.02 -12.19
N GLN A 115 -5.86 -6.57 -10.98
CA GLN A 115 -4.56 -6.90 -10.37
C GLN A 115 -4.07 -8.32 -10.68
N GLY A 116 -4.95 -9.22 -11.18
CA GLY A 116 -4.64 -10.63 -11.47
C GLY A 116 -4.22 -11.46 -10.26
N THR A 117 -4.55 -10.96 -9.06
CA THR A 117 -4.38 -11.63 -7.78
C THR A 117 -5.61 -11.38 -6.91
N THR A 118 -5.87 -12.22 -5.91
CA THR A 118 -6.99 -11.99 -5.02
C THR A 118 -6.65 -11.00 -3.90
N ILE A 119 -7.68 -10.35 -3.33
CA ILE A 119 -7.53 -9.49 -2.14
C ILE A 119 -6.86 -10.28 -1.01
N GLU A 120 -7.24 -11.54 -0.78
CA GLU A 120 -6.66 -12.38 0.27
C GLU A 120 -5.16 -12.63 0.04
N GLN A 121 -4.75 -12.91 -1.20
CA GLN A 121 -3.34 -13.09 -1.54
C GLN A 121 -2.54 -11.80 -1.35
N PHE A 122 -3.13 -10.67 -1.71
CA PHE A 122 -2.52 -9.36 -1.50
C PHE A 122 -2.33 -9.06 -0.01
N ILE A 123 -3.34 -9.33 0.83
CA ILE A 123 -3.24 -9.21 2.29
C ILE A 123 -2.15 -10.11 2.87
N ILE A 124 -2.10 -11.38 2.42
CA ILE A 124 -1.10 -12.34 2.89
C ILE A 124 0.31 -11.81 2.56
N ALA A 125 0.53 -11.31 1.35
CA ALA A 125 1.81 -10.75 0.95
C ALA A 125 2.25 -9.60 1.87
N HIS A 126 1.35 -8.64 2.14
CA HIS A 126 1.61 -7.54 3.08
C HIS A 126 1.85 -8.02 4.52
N LYS A 127 1.08 -8.98 5.01
CA LYS A 127 1.31 -9.60 6.33
C LYS A 127 2.69 -10.23 6.43
N ILE A 128 3.14 -10.94 5.40
CA ILE A 128 4.47 -11.57 5.39
C ILE A 128 5.59 -10.52 5.45
N GLU A 129 5.48 -9.43 4.71
CA GLU A 129 6.47 -8.35 4.79
C GLU A 129 6.47 -7.68 6.18
N ARG A 130 5.29 -7.46 6.78
CA ARG A 130 5.22 -6.94 8.15
C ARG A 130 5.84 -7.91 9.17
N ILE A 131 5.63 -9.21 9.01
CA ILE A 131 6.25 -10.25 9.85
C ILE A 131 7.77 -10.22 9.71
N LYS A 132 8.31 -10.10 8.48
CA LYS A 132 9.76 -9.95 8.25
C LYS A 132 10.30 -8.72 9.00
N GLU A 133 9.61 -7.61 8.91
CA GLU A 133 9.95 -6.38 9.62
C GLU A 133 10.02 -6.58 11.13
N LEU A 134 8.97 -7.14 11.73
CA LEU A 134 8.90 -7.41 13.17
C LEU A 134 10.01 -8.39 13.64
N ILE A 135 10.35 -9.38 12.81
CA ILE A 135 11.47 -10.30 13.07
C ILE A 135 12.82 -9.55 13.03
N ILE A 136 13.00 -8.61 12.10
CA ILE A 136 14.24 -7.83 11.95
C ILE A 136 14.43 -6.89 13.14
N TYR A 137 13.38 -6.21 13.59
CA TYR A 137 13.45 -5.33 14.76
C TYR A 137 13.73 -6.10 16.06
N GLY A 138 13.26 -7.36 16.14
CA GLY A 138 13.63 -8.27 17.24
C GLY A 138 12.97 -7.97 18.57
N GLU A 139 12.03 -7.02 18.64
CA GLU A 139 11.32 -6.62 19.85
C GLU A 139 10.30 -7.68 20.30
N LEU A 140 9.79 -8.47 19.36
CA LEU A 140 8.78 -9.48 19.60
C LEU A 140 9.30 -10.88 19.28
N ASN A 141 8.86 -11.86 20.04
CA ASN A 141 9.06 -13.27 19.72
C ASN A 141 8.02 -13.76 18.68
N ILE A 142 8.24 -14.94 18.10
CA ILE A 142 7.38 -15.47 17.03
C ILE A 142 5.93 -15.68 17.49
N THR A 143 5.72 -15.99 18.76
CA THR A 143 4.38 -16.17 19.33
C THR A 143 3.64 -14.83 19.41
N GLU A 144 4.31 -13.80 19.89
CA GLU A 144 3.79 -12.42 19.95
C GLU A 144 3.49 -11.87 18.55
N ILE A 145 4.38 -12.14 17.57
CA ILE A 145 4.15 -11.77 16.17
C ILE A 145 2.91 -12.48 15.63
N ALA A 146 2.71 -13.78 15.92
CA ALA A 146 1.54 -14.50 15.46
C ALA A 146 0.25 -13.88 16.01
N TRP A 147 0.24 -13.50 17.28
CA TRP A 147 -0.88 -12.80 17.92
C TRP A 147 -1.12 -11.42 17.29
N LYS A 148 -0.07 -10.60 17.18
CA LYS A 148 -0.16 -9.25 16.61
C LYS A 148 -0.69 -9.27 15.17
N MET A 149 -0.30 -10.26 14.39
CA MET A 149 -0.71 -10.43 12.99
C MET A 149 -2.00 -11.21 12.80
N ASN A 150 -2.71 -11.50 13.91
CA ASN A 150 -4.00 -12.21 13.94
C ASN A 150 -3.95 -13.59 13.25
N TYR A 151 -2.93 -14.39 13.58
CA TYR A 151 -2.87 -15.80 13.22
C TYR A 151 -3.45 -16.65 14.33
N SER A 152 -4.18 -17.71 13.96
CA SER A 152 -4.78 -18.63 14.93
C SER A 152 -3.75 -19.45 15.74
N SER A 153 -2.53 -19.57 15.23
CA SER A 153 -1.41 -20.25 15.90
C SER A 153 -0.07 -19.89 15.27
N VAL A 154 1.01 -20.14 16.02
CA VAL A 154 2.39 -20.04 15.50
C VAL A 154 2.62 -20.99 14.33
N ALA A 155 2.02 -22.18 14.35
CA ALA A 155 2.11 -23.15 13.27
C ALA A 155 1.47 -22.63 11.98
N HIS A 156 0.30 -21.96 12.08
CA HIS A 156 -0.38 -21.34 10.95
C HIS A 156 0.51 -20.23 10.34
N LEU A 157 1.03 -19.32 11.15
CA LEU A 157 1.98 -18.30 10.70
C LEU A 157 3.18 -18.94 10.01
N SER A 158 3.82 -19.94 10.64
CA SER A 158 5.04 -20.56 10.11
C SER A 158 4.81 -21.24 8.77
N ASN A 159 3.68 -21.93 8.60
CA ASN A 159 3.32 -22.57 7.34
C ASN A 159 3.09 -21.55 6.23
N GLN A 160 2.34 -20.48 6.53
CA GLN A 160 2.07 -19.44 5.55
C GLN A 160 3.34 -18.66 5.18
N PHE A 161 4.17 -18.31 6.16
CA PHE A 161 5.46 -17.67 5.95
C PHE A 161 6.38 -18.53 5.06
N LYS A 162 6.46 -19.84 5.35
CA LYS A 162 7.25 -20.78 4.54
C LYS A 162 6.70 -20.92 3.12
N LYS A 163 5.38 -20.94 2.95
CA LYS A 163 4.74 -21.00 1.62
C LYS A 163 5.10 -19.78 0.76
N MET A 164 5.17 -18.58 1.37
CA MET A 164 5.44 -17.34 0.66
C MET A 164 6.93 -17.05 0.45
N THR A 165 7.80 -17.47 1.38
CA THR A 165 9.23 -17.10 1.37
C THR A 165 10.16 -18.26 1.12
N GLY A 166 9.69 -19.49 1.17
CA GLY A 166 10.50 -20.71 1.17
C GLY A 166 11.16 -21.03 2.52
N LEU A 167 11.11 -20.15 3.51
CA LEU A 167 11.81 -20.24 4.78
C LEU A 167 10.84 -20.24 5.97
N THR A 168 11.23 -20.88 7.08
CA THR A 168 10.50 -20.70 8.33
C THR A 168 10.86 -19.36 8.99
N PRO A 169 9.98 -18.76 9.82
CA PRO A 169 10.29 -17.52 10.55
C PRO A 169 11.57 -17.63 11.39
N SER A 170 11.78 -18.78 12.05
CA SER A 170 12.97 -19.03 12.88
C SER A 170 14.26 -19.12 12.03
N HIS A 171 14.18 -19.67 10.82
CA HIS A 171 15.30 -19.69 9.89
C HIS A 171 15.60 -18.28 9.38
N PHE A 172 14.58 -17.55 8.96
CA PHE A 172 14.69 -16.15 8.52
C PHE A 172 15.33 -15.27 9.62
N LYS A 173 14.96 -15.47 10.89
CA LYS A 173 15.53 -14.76 12.05
C LYS A 173 17.05 -14.96 12.15
N LYS A 174 17.57 -16.14 11.79
CA LYS A 174 19.00 -16.50 11.90
C LYS A 174 19.85 -16.04 10.70
N MET A 175 19.23 -15.65 9.59
CA MET A 175 19.97 -15.19 8.42
C MET A 175 20.72 -13.89 8.70
N LYS A 176 21.94 -13.77 8.11
CA LYS A 176 22.74 -12.55 8.18
C LYS A 176 22.21 -11.46 7.24
N ASP A 177 21.81 -11.85 6.02
CA ASP A 177 21.24 -10.96 5.01
C ASP A 177 19.73 -11.16 4.95
N LYS A 178 18.99 -10.25 5.58
CA LYS A 178 17.53 -10.28 5.65
C LYS A 178 16.97 -9.26 4.67
N ARG A 179 16.36 -9.74 3.60
CA ARG A 179 15.75 -8.88 2.57
C ARG A 179 14.26 -8.66 2.82
N ARG A 180 13.86 -7.42 2.59
CA ARG A 180 12.45 -6.98 2.60
C ARG A 180 12.12 -6.35 1.25
N SER A 181 10.86 -6.44 0.86
CA SER A 181 10.34 -5.69 -0.27
C SER A 181 9.81 -4.34 0.19
N PRO A 182 9.98 -3.27 -0.58
CA PRO A 182 9.27 -2.01 -0.35
C PRO A 182 7.75 -2.23 -0.33
N ILE A 183 7.04 -1.46 0.48
CA ILE A 183 5.57 -1.62 0.62
C ILE A 183 4.87 -1.38 -0.73
N GLU A 184 5.42 -0.47 -1.50
CA GLU A 184 4.94 -0.08 -2.83
C GLU A 184 5.00 -1.25 -3.85
N GLU A 185 5.94 -2.18 -3.66
CA GLU A 185 6.18 -3.30 -4.58
C GLU A 185 5.47 -4.60 -4.16
N ILE A 186 4.84 -4.62 -2.98
CA ILE A 186 4.22 -5.83 -2.46
C ILE A 186 2.94 -6.16 -3.24
N GLY A 187 2.91 -7.33 -3.87
CA GLY A 187 1.73 -7.81 -4.59
C GLY A 187 1.45 -7.11 -5.92
N ILE A 188 2.40 -6.30 -6.43
CA ILE A 188 2.33 -5.66 -7.74
C ILE A 188 2.95 -6.57 -8.79
N ARG A 189 2.39 -6.59 -10.01
CA ARG A 189 2.96 -7.31 -11.13
C ARG A 189 4.26 -6.64 -11.60
N PRO A 190 5.26 -7.42 -12.05
CA PRO A 190 6.45 -6.86 -12.69
C PRO A 190 6.04 -5.97 -13.89
N GLY A 191 6.49 -4.70 -13.90
CA GLY A 191 6.22 -3.75 -14.97
C GLY A 191 5.08 -2.76 -14.71
N GLU A 192 4.39 -2.81 -13.58
CA GLU A 192 3.35 -1.82 -13.21
C GLU A 192 3.89 -0.57 -12.48
N HIS A 193 5.15 -0.56 -12.09
CA HIS A 193 5.76 0.66 -11.53
C HIS A 193 6.08 1.66 -12.64
N PRO A 194 5.77 2.95 -12.45
CA PRO A 194 6.30 3.99 -13.31
C PRO A 194 7.83 3.96 -13.18
N GLU A 195 8.54 3.80 -14.30
CA GLU A 195 9.99 3.95 -14.30
C GLU A 195 10.33 5.37 -13.81
N PRO A 196 11.25 5.52 -12.85
CA PRO A 196 11.74 6.84 -12.47
C PRO A 196 12.31 7.49 -13.72
N ALA A 197 11.89 8.74 -14.01
CA ALA A 197 12.42 9.49 -15.13
C ALA A 197 13.95 9.50 -15.02
N GLU A 198 14.63 9.02 -16.07
CA GLU A 198 16.09 9.10 -16.15
C GLU A 198 16.51 10.55 -15.92
N ILE A 199 17.17 10.81 -14.80
CA ILE A 199 17.85 12.07 -14.57
C ILE A 199 18.96 12.09 -15.61
N LYS A 200 18.73 12.75 -16.74
CA LYS A 200 19.79 13.08 -17.68
C LYS A 200 20.65 14.12 -16.95
N ASP A 201 21.74 13.65 -16.36
CA ASP A 201 22.85 14.50 -15.95
C ASP A 201 23.34 15.24 -17.21
N THR A 202 22.85 16.45 -17.38
CA THR A 202 23.44 17.38 -18.35
C THR A 202 24.58 18.07 -17.61
N LEU A 203 25.78 17.58 -17.86
CA LEU A 203 27.05 18.28 -17.59
C LEU A 203 27.15 19.58 -18.38
#